data_f9813f3462a78b3926fb90d5dd6bcb0d
#
_entry.id   f9813f3462a78b3926fb90d5dd6bcb0d
#
_cell.length_a   1.000
_cell.length_b   1.000
_cell.length_c   1.000
_cell.angle_alpha   90.00
_cell.angle_beta   90.00
_cell.angle_gamma   90.00
#
_symmetry.space_group_name_H-M   'P 1'
#
loop_
_entity.id
_entity.type
_entity.pdbx_description
1 polymer ?
#
loop_
_entity_poly.entity_id
_entity_poly.type
_entity_poly.pdbx_seq_one_letter_code
_entity_poly.pdbx_strand_id
1 'polypeptide(L)'
;MSDWSDITAALKGSLDKLSNLLQSDEQLKAFTASNAIKKAVTFGIKSSGSDNTLLITVANGSAKATTGSSKDALFTLCALPEQWEQHFKQVPVMPYQSYWGMFGMNIKQKGIEITGDETAFVQWTHVWRRVLELTHDAHCGPIKEDEQPEPQYDYLTGKYTFLDAPVWGRCKIFYEYSGEGKQPIVFLHTAGSDSRQYHGVMNDAKMRKKCIMYAFDLPGHGRSFPPKNYMPGAHTNTEDSYIGIIASFVKTLGLRRPIICGASMAGQVCLAAAIRHREIGIAGTIPLQGSEYLNMERQWHDRSPFVNQSLYNPEWVYGMMSPTAPEANKQLIWHTYSAQAYGIFHGDLDFYFGGWDGRSRVASIDTQNCPVYMLTGEYDWSNTPEMSQKTADKIPGAVHKSMPDLGHFPATENPTKFVPHLIEAIDHIQKVRSENLSTMRLGNGTD
;
A
#
# COMPACT_ATOMS: atom_id res chain seq x y z
N MET A 1 -23.60 -3.53 26.09
CA MET A 1 -22.62 -4.03 25.08
C MET A 1 -23.34 -5.06 24.23
N SER A 2 -23.23 -4.95 22.92
CA SER A 2 -23.81 -5.94 22.01
C SER A 2 -23.08 -7.27 22.21
N ASP A 3 -23.84 -8.36 22.26
CA ASP A 3 -23.25 -9.69 22.34
C ASP A 3 -22.85 -10.15 20.93
N TRP A 4 -21.56 -10.07 20.63
CA TRP A 4 -21.00 -10.45 19.33
C TRP A 4 -20.85 -11.97 19.14
N SER A 5 -21.27 -12.80 20.13
CA SER A 5 -21.30 -14.25 19.96
C SER A 5 -22.24 -14.69 18.82
N ASP A 6 -23.21 -13.82 18.49
CA ASP A 6 -24.09 -13.93 17.32
C ASP A 6 -24.17 -12.58 16.59
N ILE A 7 -23.47 -12.47 15.46
CA ILE A 7 -23.42 -11.23 14.65
C ILE A 7 -24.82 -10.81 14.17
N THR A 8 -25.74 -11.75 13.95
CA THR A 8 -27.11 -11.42 13.50
C THR A 8 -27.92 -10.76 14.62
N ALA A 9 -27.68 -11.17 15.86
CA ALA A 9 -28.30 -10.55 17.04
C ALA A 9 -27.62 -9.16 17.30
N ALA A 10 -26.33 -9.07 17.21
CA ALA A 10 -25.59 -7.81 17.39
C ALA A 10 -26.02 -6.73 16.37
N LEU A 11 -26.26 -7.12 15.11
CA LEU A 11 -26.65 -6.22 14.02
C LEU A 11 -28.16 -6.03 13.87
N LYS A 12 -28.99 -6.71 14.67
CA LYS A 12 -30.44 -6.69 14.52
C LYS A 12 -31.05 -5.29 14.39
N GLY A 13 -30.60 -4.36 15.22
CA GLY A 13 -31.07 -2.95 15.20
C GLY A 13 -30.64 -2.16 13.97
N SER A 14 -29.71 -2.69 13.17
CA SER A 14 -29.12 -2.02 12.00
C SER A 14 -29.61 -2.60 10.67
N LEU A 15 -30.39 -3.69 10.67
CA LEU A 15 -30.77 -4.43 9.46
C LEU A 15 -31.58 -3.59 8.47
N ASP A 16 -32.50 -2.75 8.96
CA ASP A 16 -33.31 -1.89 8.08
C ASP A 16 -32.41 -0.84 7.40
N LYS A 17 -31.51 -0.22 8.16
CA LYS A 17 -30.54 0.74 7.62
C LYS A 17 -29.60 0.05 6.64
N LEU A 18 -29.09 -1.14 6.97
CA LEU A 18 -28.27 -1.94 6.06
C LEU A 18 -29.02 -2.25 4.76
N SER A 19 -30.27 -2.67 4.85
CA SER A 19 -31.10 -2.97 3.66
C SER A 19 -31.23 -1.75 2.74
N ASN A 20 -31.42 -0.55 3.30
CA ASN A 20 -31.48 0.69 2.54
C ASN A 20 -30.14 1.02 1.88
N LEU A 21 -29.01 0.90 2.60
CA LEU A 21 -27.68 1.13 2.07
C LEU A 21 -27.33 0.16 0.94
N LEU A 22 -27.61 -1.13 1.12
CA LEU A 22 -27.39 -2.17 0.09
C LEU A 22 -28.17 -1.92 -1.21
N GLN A 23 -29.33 -1.27 -1.13
CA GLN A 23 -30.15 -0.94 -2.30
C GLN A 23 -29.77 0.39 -2.95
N SER A 24 -29.20 1.33 -2.20
CA SER A 24 -28.89 2.68 -2.69
C SER A 24 -27.45 2.84 -3.15
N ASP A 25 -26.51 1.99 -2.72
CA ASP A 25 -25.09 2.12 -3.01
C ASP A 25 -24.77 1.92 -4.49
N GLU A 26 -24.24 2.95 -5.12
CA GLU A 26 -23.99 2.96 -6.57
C GLU A 26 -22.82 2.04 -6.97
N GLN A 27 -21.80 1.89 -6.12
CA GLN A 27 -20.68 1.00 -6.38
C GLN A 27 -21.14 -0.47 -6.36
N LEU A 28 -21.94 -0.83 -5.36
CA LEU A 28 -22.48 -2.19 -5.26
C LEU A 28 -23.43 -2.50 -6.42
N LYS A 29 -24.28 -1.53 -6.84
CA LYS A 29 -25.12 -1.65 -8.04
C LYS A 29 -24.29 -1.93 -9.29
N ALA A 30 -23.21 -1.19 -9.50
CA ALA A 30 -22.32 -1.38 -10.64
C ALA A 30 -21.67 -2.77 -10.64
N PHE A 31 -21.17 -3.22 -9.49
CA PHE A 31 -20.52 -4.52 -9.35
C PHE A 31 -21.48 -5.71 -9.50
N THR A 32 -22.77 -5.53 -9.26
CA THR A 32 -23.79 -6.60 -9.25
C THR A 32 -24.83 -6.46 -10.35
N ALA A 33 -24.65 -5.54 -11.30
CA ALA A 33 -25.56 -5.33 -12.43
C ALA A 33 -25.75 -6.61 -13.26
N SER A 34 -26.88 -6.72 -13.94
CA SER A 34 -27.24 -7.91 -14.74
C SER A 34 -26.27 -8.24 -15.89
N ASN A 35 -25.49 -7.27 -16.33
CA ASN A 35 -24.39 -7.48 -17.28
C ASN A 35 -23.08 -7.87 -16.60
N ALA A 36 -22.92 -7.61 -15.31
CA ALA A 36 -21.76 -8.02 -14.51
C ALA A 36 -21.91 -9.43 -13.96
N ILE A 37 -23.11 -9.80 -13.50
CA ILE A 37 -23.38 -11.13 -12.94
C ILE A 37 -24.60 -11.78 -13.63
N LYS A 38 -24.51 -13.09 -13.85
CA LYS A 38 -25.57 -13.87 -14.55
C LYS A 38 -26.50 -14.64 -13.60
N LYS A 39 -26.01 -14.93 -12.40
CA LYS A 39 -26.75 -15.68 -11.38
C LYS A 39 -26.63 -14.98 -10.05
N ALA A 40 -27.65 -15.08 -9.22
CA ALA A 40 -27.58 -14.62 -7.83
C ALA A 40 -26.44 -15.34 -7.09
N VAL A 41 -25.74 -14.60 -6.25
CA VAL A 41 -24.68 -15.12 -5.38
C VAL A 41 -25.04 -14.79 -3.95
N THR A 42 -24.98 -15.79 -3.07
CA THR A 42 -25.20 -15.63 -1.64
C THR A 42 -23.93 -15.94 -0.89
N PHE A 43 -23.47 -15.03 -0.04
CA PHE A 43 -22.38 -15.27 0.90
C PHE A 43 -22.80 -14.95 2.33
N GLY A 44 -22.07 -15.48 3.29
CA GLY A 44 -22.38 -15.36 4.71
C GLY A 44 -21.36 -14.54 5.47
N ILE A 45 -21.80 -13.92 6.57
CA ILE A 45 -20.98 -13.29 7.60
C ILE A 45 -21.43 -13.87 8.93
N LYS A 46 -20.52 -14.45 9.73
CA LYS A 46 -20.88 -15.08 10.99
C LYS A 46 -19.81 -14.97 12.06
N SER A 47 -20.23 -15.04 13.30
CA SER A 47 -19.34 -15.22 14.45
C SER A 47 -18.98 -16.70 14.60
N SER A 48 -17.71 -16.97 14.89
CA SER A 48 -17.23 -18.32 15.14
C SER A 48 -18.02 -18.95 16.32
N GLY A 49 -18.45 -20.19 16.14
CA GLY A 49 -19.27 -20.88 17.14
C GLY A 49 -20.79 -20.61 17.06
N SER A 50 -21.24 -19.60 16.29
CA SER A 50 -22.67 -19.34 16.08
C SER A 50 -23.27 -20.28 15.01
N ASP A 51 -24.52 -20.67 15.14
CA ASP A 51 -25.29 -21.34 14.08
C ASP A 51 -25.93 -20.32 13.12
N ASN A 52 -26.13 -19.08 13.57
CA ASN A 52 -26.76 -18.02 12.81
C ASN A 52 -25.75 -17.33 11.90
N THR A 53 -26.15 -17.00 10.67
CA THR A 53 -25.38 -16.36 9.65
C THR A 53 -26.17 -15.20 9.05
N LEU A 54 -25.54 -14.03 8.94
CA LEU A 54 -26.04 -12.94 8.11
C LEU A 54 -25.77 -13.30 6.66
N LEU A 55 -26.80 -13.59 5.89
CA LEU A 55 -26.73 -13.96 4.48
C LEU A 55 -26.94 -12.71 3.62
N ILE A 56 -26.02 -12.49 2.68
CA ILE A 56 -26.10 -11.42 1.69
C ILE A 56 -26.28 -12.06 0.33
N THR A 57 -27.41 -11.80 -0.31
CA THR A 57 -27.69 -12.25 -1.68
C THR A 57 -27.61 -11.06 -2.62
N VAL A 58 -26.76 -11.15 -3.64
CA VAL A 58 -26.57 -10.12 -4.67
C VAL A 58 -27.07 -10.61 -6.02
N ALA A 59 -27.83 -9.78 -6.70
CA ALA A 59 -28.36 -10.05 -8.04
C ALA A 59 -28.88 -8.77 -8.71
N ASN A 60 -28.66 -8.64 -10.01
CA ASN A 60 -29.31 -7.62 -10.87
C ASN A 60 -29.19 -6.18 -10.34
N GLY A 61 -28.02 -5.79 -9.84
CA GLY A 61 -27.78 -4.45 -9.32
C GLY A 61 -28.39 -4.18 -7.95
N SER A 62 -28.70 -5.23 -7.19
CA SER A 62 -29.22 -5.10 -5.83
C SER A 62 -28.61 -6.14 -4.89
N ALA A 63 -28.67 -5.85 -3.60
CA ALA A 63 -28.30 -6.78 -2.55
C ALA A 63 -29.36 -6.82 -1.46
N LYS A 64 -29.53 -7.99 -0.84
CA LYS A 64 -30.49 -8.24 0.23
C LYS A 64 -29.81 -8.95 1.39
N ALA A 65 -30.04 -8.45 2.59
CA ALA A 65 -29.60 -9.08 3.83
C ALA A 65 -30.77 -9.93 4.45
N THR A 66 -30.45 -11.14 4.87
CA THR A 66 -31.39 -12.04 5.59
C THR A 66 -30.58 -12.81 6.64
N THR A 67 -31.26 -13.41 7.59
CA THR A 67 -30.68 -14.36 8.56
C THR A 67 -30.94 -15.78 8.11
N GLY A 68 -29.94 -16.67 8.22
CA GLY A 68 -30.09 -18.08 7.84
C GLY A 68 -28.91 -18.92 8.31
N SER A 69 -28.64 -20.02 7.61
CA SER A 69 -27.54 -20.93 7.88
C SER A 69 -26.38 -20.70 6.91
N SER A 70 -25.14 -20.89 7.35
CA SER A 70 -23.97 -20.87 6.48
C SER A 70 -24.02 -21.91 5.35
N LYS A 71 -24.87 -22.94 5.48
CA LYS A 71 -25.12 -23.93 4.42
C LYS A 71 -25.82 -23.34 3.19
N ASP A 72 -26.48 -22.19 3.35
CA ASP A 72 -27.20 -21.49 2.27
C ASP A 72 -26.25 -20.49 1.54
N ALA A 73 -25.01 -20.36 1.99
CA ALA A 73 -23.99 -19.47 1.43
C ALA A 73 -22.99 -20.25 0.58
N LEU A 74 -22.54 -19.63 -0.52
CA LEU A 74 -21.47 -20.16 -1.36
C LEU A 74 -20.12 -20.16 -0.61
N PHE A 75 -19.86 -19.09 0.13
CA PHE A 75 -18.77 -18.98 1.10
C PHE A 75 -19.22 -18.12 2.29
N THR A 76 -18.49 -18.22 3.40
CA THR A 76 -18.81 -17.46 4.62
C THR A 76 -17.54 -16.86 5.23
N LEU A 77 -17.60 -15.57 5.57
CA LEU A 77 -16.60 -14.85 6.32
C LEU A 77 -16.83 -15.09 7.81
N CYS A 78 -15.89 -15.75 8.47
CA CYS A 78 -15.96 -16.05 9.91
C CYS A 78 -14.88 -15.30 10.67
N ALA A 79 -15.24 -14.78 11.84
CA ALA A 79 -14.30 -14.23 12.82
C ALA A 79 -14.79 -14.51 14.24
N LEU A 80 -13.89 -14.40 15.22
CA LEU A 80 -14.26 -14.50 16.63
C LEU A 80 -15.15 -13.31 17.05
N PRO A 81 -16.00 -13.46 18.05
CA PRO A 81 -16.85 -12.39 18.56
C PRO A 81 -16.08 -11.10 18.86
N GLU A 82 -14.96 -11.20 19.54
CA GLU A 82 -14.10 -10.08 19.90
C GLU A 82 -13.46 -9.39 18.67
N GLN A 83 -13.24 -10.11 17.59
CA GLN A 83 -12.69 -9.54 16.34
C GLN A 83 -13.76 -8.74 15.60
N TRP A 84 -15.00 -9.24 15.54
CA TRP A 84 -16.12 -8.46 15.02
C TRP A 84 -16.39 -7.22 15.86
N GLU A 85 -16.31 -7.31 17.20
CA GLU A 85 -16.41 -6.14 18.08
C GLU A 85 -15.36 -5.06 17.77
N GLN A 86 -14.12 -5.45 17.43
CA GLN A 86 -13.09 -4.50 17.04
C GLN A 86 -13.36 -3.90 15.64
N HIS A 87 -13.80 -4.73 14.70
CA HIS A 87 -14.13 -4.28 13.34
C HIS A 87 -15.31 -3.28 13.32
N PHE A 88 -16.30 -3.49 14.17
CA PHE A 88 -17.49 -2.63 14.30
C PHE A 88 -17.32 -1.52 15.37
N LYS A 89 -16.11 -1.08 15.66
CA LYS A 89 -15.89 0.20 16.36
C LYS A 89 -16.10 1.37 15.41
N GLN A 90 -16.49 2.53 15.95
CA GLN A 90 -16.69 3.75 15.12
C GLN A 90 -15.48 4.07 14.23
N VAL A 91 -14.26 3.90 14.76
CA VAL A 91 -13.00 3.91 14.00
C VAL A 91 -12.25 2.65 14.40
N PRO A 92 -12.21 1.62 13.55
CA PRO A 92 -11.46 0.41 13.84
C PRO A 92 -9.95 0.67 13.93
N VAL A 93 -9.27 -0.05 14.80
CA VAL A 93 -7.81 -0.04 14.92
C VAL A 93 -7.18 -1.14 14.05
N MET A 94 -5.89 -1.03 13.74
CA MET A 94 -5.14 -2.08 13.04
C MET A 94 -5.16 -3.40 13.83
N PRO A 95 -5.41 -4.55 13.20
CA PRO A 95 -5.67 -4.79 11.77
C PRO A 95 -7.16 -4.85 11.41
N TYR A 96 -8.05 -4.41 12.28
CA TYR A 96 -9.50 -4.59 12.19
C TYR A 96 -10.20 -3.59 11.26
N GLN A 97 -9.46 -2.65 10.64
CA GLN A 97 -10.01 -1.72 9.66
C GLN A 97 -10.51 -2.40 8.38
N SER A 98 -10.12 -3.64 8.13
CA SER A 98 -10.62 -4.44 7.01
C SER A 98 -10.60 -5.93 7.31
N TYR A 99 -11.42 -6.71 6.62
CA TYR A 99 -11.39 -8.17 6.74
C TYR A 99 -10.07 -8.76 6.23
N TRP A 100 -9.46 -8.15 5.21
CA TRP A 100 -8.12 -8.53 4.74
C TRP A 100 -7.05 -8.32 5.82
N GLY A 101 -7.13 -7.24 6.59
CA GLY A 101 -6.26 -7.02 7.74
C GLY A 101 -6.47 -8.05 8.84
N MET A 102 -7.72 -8.37 9.15
CA MET A 102 -8.09 -9.41 10.11
C MET A 102 -7.59 -10.79 9.67
N PHE A 103 -7.80 -11.13 8.40
CA PHE A 103 -7.31 -12.37 7.78
C PHE A 103 -5.78 -12.44 7.73
N GLY A 104 -5.13 -11.31 7.65
CA GLY A 104 -3.76 -10.96 7.90
C GLY A 104 -2.69 -11.87 7.32
N MET A 105 -2.01 -11.37 6.31
CA MET A 105 -0.94 -12.12 5.64
C MET A 105 0.30 -12.26 6.52
N ASN A 106 0.66 -11.18 7.25
CA ASN A 106 1.84 -11.14 8.13
C ASN A 106 1.47 -11.18 9.62
N ILE A 107 0.23 -10.81 9.96
CA ILE A 107 -0.30 -10.80 11.33
C ILE A 107 -1.39 -11.88 11.45
N LYS A 108 -1.08 -13.12 11.25
CA LYS A 108 -2.08 -14.22 11.32
C LYS A 108 -2.94 -14.12 12.58
N GLN A 109 -4.19 -13.70 12.42
CA GLN A 109 -5.18 -13.69 13.50
C GLN A 109 -5.82 -15.07 13.63
N LYS A 110 -5.86 -15.62 14.84
CA LYS A 110 -6.58 -16.87 15.11
C LYS A 110 -8.09 -16.60 15.01
N GLY A 111 -8.82 -17.55 14.46
CA GLY A 111 -10.29 -17.53 14.41
C GLY A 111 -10.89 -16.78 13.22
N ILE A 112 -10.06 -16.17 12.36
CA ILE A 112 -10.50 -15.68 11.07
C ILE A 112 -10.48 -16.84 10.08
N GLU A 113 -11.63 -17.19 9.55
CA GLU A 113 -11.77 -18.34 8.65
C GLU A 113 -12.70 -18.00 7.49
N ILE A 114 -12.43 -18.62 6.35
CA ILE A 114 -13.31 -18.64 5.21
C ILE A 114 -13.77 -20.08 5.05
N THR A 115 -15.08 -20.28 5.05
CA THR A 115 -15.68 -21.60 4.82
C THR A 115 -16.45 -21.60 3.51
N GLY A 116 -16.52 -22.76 2.85
CA GLY A 116 -17.19 -22.91 1.55
C GLY A 116 -16.25 -22.78 0.36
N ASP A 117 -16.69 -22.13 -0.70
CA ASP A 117 -15.94 -22.01 -1.96
C ASP A 117 -14.91 -20.85 -1.88
N GLU A 118 -13.63 -21.23 -1.73
CA GLU A 118 -12.52 -20.28 -1.67
C GLU A 118 -12.36 -19.50 -2.99
N THR A 119 -12.63 -20.13 -4.13
CA THR A 119 -12.58 -19.45 -5.43
C THR A 119 -13.62 -18.35 -5.51
N ALA A 120 -14.83 -18.61 -5.08
CA ALA A 120 -15.89 -17.62 -5.02
C ALA A 120 -15.54 -16.49 -4.04
N PHE A 121 -14.97 -16.80 -2.87
CA PHE A 121 -14.52 -15.77 -1.93
C PHE A 121 -13.58 -14.76 -2.61
N VAL A 122 -12.57 -15.23 -3.34
CA VAL A 122 -11.62 -14.37 -4.04
C VAL A 122 -12.26 -13.63 -5.21
N GLN A 123 -13.11 -14.30 -6.02
CA GLN A 123 -13.79 -13.70 -7.15
C GLN A 123 -14.75 -12.57 -6.76
N TRP A 124 -15.35 -12.65 -5.58
CA TRP A 124 -16.34 -11.70 -5.09
C TRP A 124 -15.79 -10.69 -4.09
N THR A 125 -14.47 -10.55 -3.98
CA THR A 125 -13.80 -9.63 -3.04
C THR A 125 -14.35 -8.20 -3.12
N HIS A 126 -14.55 -7.67 -4.32
CA HIS A 126 -15.08 -6.32 -4.56
C HIS A 126 -16.51 -6.14 -4.03
N VAL A 127 -17.28 -7.20 -3.97
CA VAL A 127 -18.66 -7.17 -3.46
C VAL A 127 -18.67 -7.31 -1.93
N TRP A 128 -18.04 -8.36 -1.38
CA TRP A 128 -18.13 -8.58 0.06
C TRP A 128 -17.37 -7.51 0.86
N ARG A 129 -16.26 -6.95 0.33
CA ARG A 129 -15.61 -5.82 0.98
C ARG A 129 -16.55 -4.63 1.10
N ARG A 130 -17.20 -4.23 -0.01
CA ARG A 130 -18.15 -3.11 0.01
C ARG A 130 -19.34 -3.38 0.95
N VAL A 131 -19.86 -4.59 0.97
CA VAL A 131 -20.94 -4.99 1.90
C VAL A 131 -20.50 -4.86 3.35
N LEU A 132 -19.27 -5.23 3.72
CA LEU A 132 -18.77 -5.06 5.09
C LEU A 132 -18.67 -3.57 5.49
N GLU A 133 -18.26 -2.69 4.59
CA GLU A 133 -18.26 -1.24 4.83
C GLU A 133 -19.69 -0.72 5.05
N LEU A 134 -20.63 -1.09 4.18
CA LEU A 134 -22.03 -0.70 4.34
C LEU A 134 -22.66 -1.28 5.63
N THR A 135 -22.23 -2.46 6.05
CA THR A 135 -22.65 -3.06 7.32
C THR A 135 -22.09 -2.28 8.50
N HIS A 136 -20.83 -1.87 8.44
CA HIS A 136 -20.23 -0.98 9.43
C HIS A 136 -20.98 0.35 9.50
N ASP A 137 -21.24 1.00 8.36
CA ASP A 137 -21.97 2.28 8.30
C ASP A 137 -23.41 2.18 8.80
N ALA A 138 -24.04 1.03 8.58
CA ALA A 138 -25.38 0.77 9.12
C ALA A 138 -25.36 0.71 10.64
N HIS A 139 -24.33 0.08 11.23
CA HIS A 139 -24.22 -0.15 12.67
C HIS A 139 -23.65 1.05 13.42
N CYS A 140 -22.49 1.57 12.98
CA CYS A 140 -21.75 2.62 13.66
C CYS A 140 -22.02 4.03 13.11
N GLY A 141 -22.55 4.13 11.89
CA GLY A 141 -22.51 5.33 11.08
C GLY A 141 -21.21 5.42 10.26
N PRO A 142 -21.18 6.28 9.24
CA PRO A 142 -19.99 6.46 8.41
C PRO A 142 -18.82 7.00 9.23
N ILE A 143 -17.62 6.54 8.90
CA ILE A 143 -16.39 7.07 9.48
C ILE A 143 -16.18 8.49 8.91
N LYS A 144 -15.87 9.44 9.80
CA LYS A 144 -15.55 10.80 9.36
C LYS A 144 -14.18 10.80 8.69
N GLU A 145 -14.17 11.19 7.43
CA GLU A 145 -12.93 11.36 6.66
C GLU A 145 -12.14 12.57 7.11
N ASP A 146 -10.83 12.51 6.95
CA ASP A 146 -9.95 13.67 7.08
C ASP A 146 -10.17 14.63 5.93
N GLU A 147 -10.03 15.92 6.21
CA GLU A 147 -10.11 16.94 5.17
C GLU A 147 -8.83 16.96 4.33
N GLN A 148 -8.99 16.94 3.02
CA GLN A 148 -7.91 17.09 2.07
C GLN A 148 -8.19 18.32 1.19
N PRO A 149 -7.38 19.38 1.30
CA PRO A 149 -7.50 20.53 0.41
C PRO A 149 -7.21 20.11 -1.03
N GLU A 150 -8.12 20.45 -1.95
CA GLU A 150 -7.85 20.27 -3.36
C GLU A 150 -6.92 21.37 -3.88
N PRO A 151 -5.83 21.05 -4.57
CA PRO A 151 -4.96 22.05 -5.18
C PRO A 151 -5.69 22.72 -6.35
N GLN A 152 -5.60 24.04 -6.46
CA GLN A 152 -6.16 24.77 -7.61
C GLN A 152 -5.40 24.46 -8.91
N TYR A 153 -4.12 24.14 -8.81
CA TYR A 153 -3.24 23.89 -9.96
C TYR A 153 -2.44 22.61 -9.71
N ASP A 154 -2.19 21.88 -10.77
CA ASP A 154 -1.21 20.79 -10.80
C ASP A 154 0.12 21.33 -11.32
N TYR A 155 1.17 21.17 -10.51
CA TYR A 155 2.52 21.67 -10.79
C TYR A 155 3.47 20.62 -11.35
N LEU A 156 2.97 19.42 -11.65
CA LEU A 156 3.79 18.35 -12.17
C LEU A 156 4.04 18.52 -13.67
N THR A 157 5.26 18.20 -14.09
CA THR A 157 5.62 18.11 -15.49
C THR A 157 6.05 16.68 -15.81
N GLY A 158 5.32 16.03 -16.74
CA GLY A 158 5.61 14.66 -17.18
C GLY A 158 6.52 14.62 -18.41
N LYS A 159 7.48 13.69 -18.43
CA LYS A 159 8.40 13.45 -19.57
C LYS A 159 8.73 11.97 -19.72
N TYR A 160 9.32 11.62 -20.84
CA TYR A 160 9.94 10.32 -21.08
C TYR A 160 11.45 10.43 -21.19
N THR A 161 12.14 9.41 -20.70
CA THR A 161 13.58 9.21 -20.90
C THR A 161 13.86 7.75 -21.23
N PHE A 162 15.06 7.47 -21.77
CA PHE A 162 15.51 6.12 -22.05
C PHE A 162 16.61 5.74 -21.06
N LEU A 163 16.37 4.65 -20.33
CA LEU A 163 17.28 4.13 -19.31
C LEU A 163 17.72 2.72 -19.69
N ASP A 164 18.93 2.35 -19.30
CA ASP A 164 19.45 1.00 -19.41
C ASP A 164 19.53 0.40 -18.00
N ALA A 165 18.94 -0.77 -17.80
CA ALA A 165 18.94 -1.47 -16.53
C ALA A 165 19.28 -2.95 -16.70
N PRO A 166 20.02 -3.55 -15.75
CA PRO A 166 20.24 -4.98 -15.73
C PRO A 166 18.91 -5.75 -15.84
N VAL A 167 18.91 -6.92 -16.47
CA VAL A 167 17.76 -7.79 -16.71
C VAL A 167 16.74 -7.20 -17.68
N TRP A 168 16.30 -5.95 -17.46
CA TRP A 168 15.26 -5.29 -18.28
C TRP A 168 15.81 -4.75 -19.61
N GLY A 169 17.10 -4.45 -19.70
CA GLY A 169 17.71 -3.84 -20.89
C GLY A 169 17.30 -2.38 -21.04
N ARG A 170 17.13 -1.93 -22.28
CA ARG A 170 16.75 -0.55 -22.58
C ARG A 170 15.25 -0.34 -22.40
N CYS A 171 14.90 0.64 -21.56
CA CYS A 171 13.53 0.97 -21.17
C CYS A 171 13.18 2.41 -21.53
N LYS A 172 11.97 2.65 -22.04
CA LYS A 172 11.38 3.98 -22.20
C LYS A 172 10.54 4.27 -20.96
N ILE A 173 11.06 5.11 -20.09
CA ILE A 173 10.52 5.39 -18.75
C ILE A 173 9.81 6.73 -18.74
N PHE A 174 8.59 6.72 -18.22
CA PHE A 174 7.86 7.93 -17.86
C PHE A 174 8.30 8.40 -16.47
N TYR A 175 8.47 9.70 -16.31
CA TYR A 175 8.72 10.34 -15.02
C TYR A 175 8.03 11.69 -14.94
N GLU A 176 7.75 12.11 -13.73
CA GLU A 176 7.23 13.43 -13.40
C GLU A 176 8.18 14.14 -12.45
N TYR A 177 8.17 15.47 -12.51
CA TYR A 177 8.92 16.29 -11.59
C TYR A 177 8.16 17.57 -11.23
N SER A 178 8.46 18.10 -10.05
CA SER A 178 7.98 19.39 -9.57
C SER A 178 8.92 19.96 -8.51
N GLY A 179 8.68 21.22 -8.16
CA GLY A 179 9.45 21.93 -7.14
C GLY A 179 10.71 22.60 -7.66
N GLU A 180 11.23 23.55 -6.87
CA GLU A 180 12.37 24.41 -7.18
C GLU A 180 13.42 24.43 -6.06
N GLY A 181 13.22 23.60 -5.03
CA GLY A 181 14.15 23.46 -3.92
C GLY A 181 15.49 22.86 -4.32
N LYS A 182 16.50 23.00 -3.47
CA LYS A 182 17.86 22.59 -3.79
C LYS A 182 18.14 21.10 -3.61
N GLN A 183 17.34 20.40 -2.78
CA GLN A 183 17.54 18.98 -2.50
C GLN A 183 16.75 18.14 -3.51
N PRO A 184 17.43 17.37 -4.38
CA PRO A 184 16.73 16.37 -5.19
C PRO A 184 16.22 15.25 -4.32
N ILE A 185 14.96 14.80 -4.58
CA ILE A 185 14.40 13.58 -4.01
C ILE A 185 13.78 12.76 -5.14
N VAL A 186 13.97 11.46 -5.12
CA VAL A 186 13.39 10.52 -6.06
C VAL A 186 12.43 9.61 -5.31
N PHE A 187 11.18 9.62 -5.69
CA PHE A 187 10.13 8.78 -5.16
C PHE A 187 9.98 7.50 -5.98
N LEU A 188 9.86 6.38 -5.28
CA LEU A 188 9.68 5.06 -5.85
C LEU A 188 8.31 4.53 -5.42
N HIS A 189 7.48 4.15 -6.39
CA HIS A 189 6.14 3.62 -6.12
C HIS A 189 6.16 2.21 -5.50
N THR A 190 5.06 1.82 -4.89
CA THR A 190 4.85 0.48 -4.32
C THR A 190 4.74 -0.58 -5.42
N ALA A 191 4.79 -1.87 -5.03
CA ALA A 191 4.56 -2.98 -5.95
C ALA A 191 3.30 -2.75 -6.79
N GLY A 192 3.43 -2.92 -8.12
CA GLY A 192 2.32 -2.84 -9.05
C GLY A 192 1.61 -1.50 -9.14
N SER A 193 2.15 -0.41 -8.66
CA SER A 193 1.54 0.93 -8.76
C SER A 193 2.31 1.84 -9.75
N ASP A 194 2.25 3.13 -9.59
CA ASP A 194 2.95 4.12 -10.41
C ASP A 194 3.17 5.46 -9.68
N SER A 195 3.81 6.41 -10.35
CA SER A 195 4.19 7.73 -9.81
C SER A 195 3.03 8.57 -9.28
N ARG A 196 1.78 8.31 -9.71
CA ARG A 196 0.59 9.02 -9.22
C ARG A 196 0.43 8.94 -7.71
N GLN A 197 1.04 7.94 -7.06
CA GLN A 197 1.05 7.82 -5.60
C GLN A 197 1.67 9.03 -4.89
N TYR A 198 2.50 9.80 -5.57
CA TYR A 198 3.20 10.94 -4.97
C TYR A 198 2.66 12.30 -5.41
N HIS A 199 1.59 12.36 -6.23
CA HIS A 199 1.05 13.62 -6.75
C HIS A 199 0.69 14.62 -5.65
N GLY A 200 0.03 14.16 -4.58
CA GLY A 200 -0.32 15.02 -3.45
C GLY A 200 0.90 15.63 -2.75
N VAL A 201 1.94 14.84 -2.55
CA VAL A 201 3.22 15.29 -1.96
C VAL A 201 3.95 16.24 -2.90
N MET A 202 4.00 15.92 -4.19
CA MET A 202 4.72 16.71 -5.20
C MET A 202 4.03 18.04 -5.52
N ASN A 203 2.74 18.17 -5.21
CA ASN A 203 1.97 19.41 -5.28
C ASN A 203 2.05 20.24 -3.99
N ASP A 204 2.50 19.68 -2.86
CA ASP A 204 2.58 20.41 -1.60
C ASP A 204 3.53 21.61 -1.68
N ALA A 205 3.07 22.77 -1.23
CA ALA A 205 3.82 24.02 -1.35
C ALA A 205 5.11 24.05 -0.53
N LYS A 206 5.16 23.36 0.64
CA LYS A 206 6.35 23.29 1.49
C LYS A 206 7.38 22.37 0.86
N MET A 207 6.93 21.23 0.33
CA MET A 207 7.78 20.29 -0.36
C MET A 207 8.38 20.91 -1.64
N ARG A 208 7.59 21.61 -2.44
CA ARG A 208 8.06 22.29 -3.67
C ARG A 208 9.12 23.35 -3.40
N LYS A 209 9.03 24.08 -2.30
CA LYS A 209 10.06 25.04 -1.88
C LYS A 209 11.32 24.37 -1.36
N LYS A 210 11.19 23.21 -0.69
CA LYS A 210 12.29 22.51 -0.04
C LYS A 210 13.09 21.64 -1.02
N CYS A 211 12.41 20.96 -1.92
CA CYS A 211 12.96 19.92 -2.80
C CYS A 211 12.66 20.21 -4.27
N ILE A 212 13.50 19.69 -5.14
CA ILE A 212 13.12 19.31 -6.49
C ILE A 212 12.83 17.82 -6.47
N MET A 213 11.59 17.47 -6.79
CA MET A 213 11.04 16.13 -6.60
C MET A 213 10.86 15.43 -7.94
N TYR A 214 11.20 14.15 -7.98
CA TYR A 214 11.03 13.28 -9.13
C TYR A 214 10.30 12.02 -8.71
N ALA A 215 9.38 11.52 -9.54
CA ALA A 215 8.79 10.21 -9.42
C ALA A 215 8.79 9.57 -10.80
N PHE A 216 9.14 8.29 -10.92
CA PHE A 216 9.11 7.59 -12.19
C PHE A 216 8.37 6.27 -12.08
N ASP A 217 7.76 5.85 -13.18
CA ASP A 217 7.11 4.56 -13.30
C ASP A 217 8.15 3.50 -13.70
N LEU A 218 8.23 2.39 -12.98
CA LEU A 218 9.07 1.25 -13.35
C LEU A 218 8.72 0.73 -14.76
N PRO A 219 9.63 0.00 -15.43
CA PRO A 219 9.32 -0.61 -16.72
C PRO A 219 8.04 -1.44 -16.69
N GLY A 220 7.11 -1.17 -17.60
CA GLY A 220 5.83 -1.85 -17.67
C GLY A 220 4.76 -1.38 -16.68
N HIS A 221 5.07 -0.43 -15.82
CA HIS A 221 4.12 0.18 -14.88
C HIS A 221 3.58 1.51 -15.41
N GLY A 222 2.40 1.87 -14.96
CA GLY A 222 1.78 3.17 -15.21
C GLY A 222 1.86 3.60 -16.68
N ARG A 223 2.62 4.68 -16.93
CA ARG A 223 2.84 5.26 -18.26
C ARG A 223 4.17 4.84 -18.91
N SER A 224 5.02 4.10 -18.18
CA SER A 224 6.25 3.53 -18.72
C SER A 224 5.97 2.39 -19.70
N PHE A 225 6.80 2.31 -20.74
CA PHE A 225 6.69 1.19 -21.69
C PHE A 225 7.24 -0.10 -21.08
N PRO A 226 6.77 -1.27 -21.55
CA PRO A 226 7.41 -2.52 -21.21
C PRO A 226 8.91 -2.51 -21.54
N PRO A 227 9.77 -3.18 -20.78
CA PRO A 227 11.19 -3.28 -21.10
C PRO A 227 11.39 -4.04 -22.42
N LYS A 228 12.55 -3.85 -23.06
CA LYS A 228 12.87 -4.48 -24.34
C LYS A 228 12.74 -6.01 -24.31
N ASN A 229 13.04 -6.61 -23.18
CA ASN A 229 13.01 -8.07 -23.00
C ASN A 229 11.68 -8.55 -22.38
N TYR A 230 10.62 -7.73 -22.42
CA TYR A 230 9.35 -8.07 -21.82
C TYR A 230 8.68 -9.25 -22.50
N MET A 231 8.16 -10.16 -21.68
CA MET A 231 7.22 -11.21 -22.06
C MET A 231 5.97 -11.09 -21.21
N PRO A 232 4.75 -11.12 -21.80
CA PRO A 232 3.52 -11.02 -21.05
C PRO A 232 3.45 -12.05 -19.90
N GLY A 233 3.10 -11.61 -18.71
CA GLY A 233 2.99 -12.45 -17.53
C GLY A 233 4.31 -12.89 -16.88
N ALA A 234 5.46 -12.55 -17.45
CA ALA A 234 6.79 -12.98 -16.97
C ALA A 234 7.60 -11.81 -16.36
N HIS A 235 6.93 -10.78 -15.85
CA HIS A 235 7.62 -9.70 -15.14
C HIS A 235 8.32 -10.24 -13.90
N THR A 236 9.58 -9.88 -13.74
CA THR A 236 10.40 -10.18 -12.56
C THR A 236 11.17 -8.94 -12.14
N ASN A 237 11.40 -8.83 -10.85
CA ASN A 237 12.18 -7.78 -10.26
C ASN A 237 13.33 -8.38 -9.43
N THR A 238 14.49 -7.75 -9.46
CA THR A 238 15.66 -8.13 -8.68
C THR A 238 16.31 -6.89 -8.07
N GLU A 239 17.14 -7.05 -7.06
CA GLU A 239 17.91 -5.94 -6.50
C GLU A 239 18.73 -5.24 -7.60
N ASP A 240 19.42 -6.01 -8.46
CA ASP A 240 20.26 -5.44 -9.50
C ASP A 240 19.47 -4.68 -10.56
N SER A 241 18.30 -5.19 -10.99
CA SER A 241 17.44 -4.47 -11.93
C SER A 241 16.92 -3.18 -11.34
N TYR A 242 16.52 -3.21 -10.07
CA TYR A 242 15.95 -2.03 -9.41
C TYR A 242 17.02 -0.98 -9.08
N ILE A 243 18.15 -1.38 -8.49
CA ILE A 243 19.26 -0.45 -8.22
C ILE A 243 19.86 0.08 -9.52
N GLY A 244 19.97 -0.75 -10.55
CA GLY A 244 20.44 -0.34 -11.87
C GLY A 244 19.57 0.70 -12.54
N ILE A 245 18.22 0.57 -12.49
CA ILE A 245 17.32 1.58 -13.06
C ILE A 245 17.40 2.90 -12.29
N ILE A 246 17.50 2.86 -10.96
CA ILE A 246 17.69 4.08 -10.13
C ILE A 246 18.99 4.76 -10.47
N ALA A 247 20.10 4.03 -10.54
CA ALA A 247 21.41 4.58 -10.89
C ALA A 247 21.40 5.19 -12.30
N SER A 248 20.79 4.52 -13.26
CA SER A 248 20.61 5.01 -14.63
C SER A 248 19.76 6.29 -14.66
N PHE A 249 18.69 6.37 -13.88
CA PHE A 249 17.84 7.55 -13.77
C PHE A 249 18.60 8.74 -13.16
N VAL A 250 19.26 8.53 -12.03
CA VAL A 250 20.08 9.56 -11.34
C VAL A 250 21.15 10.10 -12.27
N LYS A 251 21.86 9.23 -12.98
CA LYS A 251 22.91 9.60 -13.94
C LYS A 251 22.35 10.37 -15.14
N THR A 252 21.29 9.87 -15.76
CA THR A 252 20.71 10.44 -16.98
C THR A 252 20.15 11.83 -16.76
N LEU A 253 19.53 12.08 -15.60
CA LEU A 253 19.02 13.41 -15.24
C LEU A 253 20.05 14.30 -14.53
N GLY A 254 21.29 13.83 -14.32
CA GLY A 254 22.36 14.59 -13.66
C GLY A 254 22.03 14.97 -12.21
N LEU A 255 21.26 14.13 -11.50
CA LEU A 255 20.86 14.43 -10.12
C LEU A 255 22.06 14.32 -9.18
N ARG A 256 22.31 15.39 -8.44
CA ARG A 256 23.42 15.42 -7.49
C ARG A 256 22.96 15.01 -6.10
N ARG A 257 23.40 13.83 -5.66
CA ARG A 257 23.13 13.28 -4.32
C ARG A 257 21.64 13.36 -3.95
N PRO A 258 20.74 12.72 -4.72
CA PRO A 258 19.33 12.69 -4.38
C PRO A 258 19.09 11.88 -3.11
N ILE A 259 18.00 12.19 -2.39
CA ILE A 259 17.43 11.31 -1.39
C ILE A 259 16.51 10.34 -2.14
N ILE A 260 16.52 9.06 -1.77
CA ILE A 260 15.60 8.06 -2.31
C ILE A 260 14.52 7.80 -1.26
N CYS A 261 13.27 7.89 -1.65
CA CYS A 261 12.12 7.63 -0.79
C CYS A 261 11.16 6.68 -1.50
N GLY A 262 10.68 5.65 -0.81
CA GLY A 262 9.76 4.70 -1.40
C GLY A 262 9.07 3.83 -0.37
N ALA A 263 7.86 3.36 -0.70
CA ALA A 263 7.00 2.62 0.20
C ALA A 263 6.90 1.14 -0.16
N SER A 264 6.66 0.28 0.85
CA SER A 264 6.40 -1.15 0.64
C SER A 264 7.59 -1.87 -0.01
N MET A 265 7.42 -2.49 -1.16
CA MET A 265 8.51 -3.03 -1.97
C MET A 265 9.64 -1.99 -2.15
N ALA A 266 9.29 -0.75 -2.47
CA ALA A 266 10.28 0.32 -2.61
C ALA A 266 10.90 0.74 -1.26
N GLY A 267 10.26 0.46 -0.13
CA GLY A 267 10.86 0.59 1.20
C GLY A 267 12.04 -0.38 1.39
N GLN A 268 11.92 -1.63 0.94
CA GLN A 268 13.04 -2.58 0.89
C GLN A 268 14.12 -2.11 -0.09
N VAL A 269 13.72 -1.58 -1.24
CA VAL A 269 14.67 -1.01 -2.23
C VAL A 269 15.42 0.19 -1.66
N CYS A 270 14.81 1.02 -0.83
CA CYS A 270 15.51 2.09 -0.11
C CYS A 270 16.61 1.56 0.80
N LEU A 271 16.38 0.43 1.50
CA LEU A 271 17.43 -0.24 2.29
C LEU A 271 18.53 -0.81 1.39
N ALA A 272 18.17 -1.46 0.27
CA ALA A 272 19.15 -1.94 -0.72
C ALA A 272 19.97 -0.77 -1.31
N ALA A 273 19.32 0.36 -1.61
CA ALA A 273 19.99 1.57 -2.10
C ALA A 273 20.92 2.17 -1.06
N ALA A 274 20.58 2.12 0.23
CA ALA A 274 21.46 2.56 1.32
C ALA A 274 22.71 1.66 1.43
N ILE A 275 22.57 0.34 1.28
CA ILE A 275 23.70 -0.59 1.21
C ILE A 275 24.62 -0.26 0.02
N ARG A 276 24.03 0.07 -1.13
CA ARG A 276 24.72 0.33 -2.40
C ARG A 276 24.85 1.84 -2.70
N HIS A 277 24.81 2.69 -1.68
CA HIS A 277 24.72 4.16 -1.85
C HIS A 277 25.84 4.77 -2.70
N ARG A 278 27.05 4.20 -2.65
CA ARG A 278 28.20 4.70 -3.44
C ARG A 278 28.02 4.46 -4.93
N GLU A 279 27.38 3.36 -5.31
CA GLU A 279 27.10 3.02 -6.71
C GLU A 279 26.13 4.00 -7.35
N ILE A 280 25.11 4.40 -6.61
CA ILE A 280 24.05 5.30 -7.08
C ILE A 280 24.44 6.78 -6.88
N GLY A 281 25.26 7.09 -5.88
CA GLY A 281 25.66 8.45 -5.54
C GLY A 281 24.60 9.25 -4.78
N ILE A 282 23.85 8.60 -3.88
CA ILE A 282 22.73 9.20 -3.13
C ILE A 282 23.14 9.88 -1.83
N ALA A 283 22.25 10.70 -1.28
CA ALA A 283 22.44 11.45 -0.06
C ALA A 283 21.95 10.75 1.20
N GLY A 284 20.97 9.89 1.08
CA GLY A 284 20.29 9.18 2.15
C GLY A 284 19.05 8.50 1.63
N THR A 285 18.38 7.73 2.48
CA THR A 285 17.15 7.04 2.12
C THR A 285 16.06 7.21 3.16
N ILE A 286 14.81 7.23 2.69
CA ILE A 286 13.61 7.28 3.51
C ILE A 286 12.75 6.07 3.15
N PRO A 287 13.03 4.89 3.75
CA PRO A 287 12.18 3.72 3.60
C PRO A 287 10.82 3.96 4.26
N LEU A 288 9.75 3.90 3.47
CA LEU A 288 8.38 3.92 3.96
C LEU A 288 7.85 2.48 3.98
N GLN A 289 7.19 2.07 5.08
CA GLN A 289 6.62 0.73 5.21
C GLN A 289 7.58 -0.37 4.77
N GLY A 290 8.83 -0.28 5.22
CA GLY A 290 9.91 -1.18 4.82
C GLY A 290 10.51 -1.93 6.01
N SER A 291 10.96 -3.16 5.75
CA SER A 291 11.73 -3.96 6.69
C SER A 291 12.84 -4.74 5.95
N GLU A 292 13.78 -5.28 6.71
CA GLU A 292 14.92 -6.00 6.16
C GLU A 292 14.56 -7.29 5.41
N TYR A 293 13.39 -7.83 5.68
CA TYR A 293 12.88 -9.06 5.07
C TYR A 293 11.41 -9.24 5.35
N LEU A 294 10.67 -9.65 4.35
CA LEU A 294 9.30 -10.13 4.45
C LEU A 294 9.22 -11.46 3.75
N ASN A 295 8.52 -12.40 4.35
CA ASN A 295 8.17 -13.67 3.71
C ASN A 295 6.68 -13.90 3.85
N MET A 296 6.05 -14.21 2.74
CA MET A 296 4.66 -14.60 2.68
C MET A 296 4.51 -15.75 1.71
N GLU A 297 3.75 -16.74 2.13
CA GLU A 297 3.33 -17.81 1.20
C GLU A 297 2.45 -17.22 0.10
N ARG A 298 2.87 -17.43 -1.15
CA ARG A 298 2.13 -16.95 -2.31
C ARG A 298 0.85 -17.74 -2.48
N GLN A 299 -0.24 -17.05 -2.68
CA GLN A 299 -1.55 -17.67 -2.80
C GLN A 299 -1.79 -18.13 -4.24
N TRP A 300 -2.46 -19.27 -4.42
CA TRP A 300 -2.76 -19.84 -5.73
C TRP A 300 -3.50 -18.88 -6.66
N HIS A 301 -4.34 -18.02 -6.10
CA HIS A 301 -5.19 -17.10 -6.84
C HIS A 301 -4.45 -15.87 -7.38
N ASP A 302 -3.24 -15.61 -6.93
CA ASP A 302 -2.45 -14.46 -7.39
C ASP A 302 -2.20 -14.44 -8.91
N ARG A 303 -2.14 -15.62 -9.54
CA ARG A 303 -1.98 -15.79 -11.00
C ARG A 303 -3.12 -16.55 -11.65
N SER A 304 -4.17 -16.84 -10.91
CA SER A 304 -5.26 -17.67 -11.42
C SER A 304 -5.99 -16.96 -12.57
N PRO A 305 -6.23 -17.62 -13.70
CA PRO A 305 -7.06 -17.07 -14.77
C PRO A 305 -8.55 -16.98 -14.39
N PHE A 306 -8.95 -17.61 -13.29
CA PHE A 306 -10.32 -17.56 -12.77
C PHE A 306 -10.58 -16.35 -11.87
N VAL A 307 -9.54 -15.57 -11.55
CA VAL A 307 -9.63 -14.38 -10.70
C VAL A 307 -9.32 -13.13 -11.54
N ASN A 308 -10.25 -12.18 -11.56
CA ASN A 308 -10.03 -10.91 -12.24
C ASN A 308 -9.10 -10.02 -11.41
N GLN A 309 -7.83 -9.93 -11.84
CA GLN A 309 -6.81 -9.18 -11.12
C GLN A 309 -7.12 -7.68 -11.02
N SER A 310 -7.85 -7.12 -12.00
CA SER A 310 -8.28 -5.70 -11.96
C SER A 310 -9.37 -5.42 -10.90
N LEU A 311 -10.02 -6.46 -10.37
CA LEU A 311 -10.95 -6.35 -9.25
C LEU A 311 -10.33 -6.83 -7.93
N TYR A 312 -9.56 -7.92 -7.98
CA TYR A 312 -8.98 -8.52 -6.77
C TYR A 312 -7.86 -7.69 -6.15
N ASN A 313 -6.86 -7.28 -6.96
CA ASN A 313 -5.68 -6.56 -6.46
C ASN A 313 -6.05 -5.25 -5.74
N PRO A 314 -6.90 -4.36 -6.32
CA PRO A 314 -7.27 -3.12 -5.66
C PRO A 314 -8.02 -3.35 -4.35
N GLU A 315 -8.88 -4.36 -4.27
CA GLU A 315 -9.66 -4.65 -3.07
C GLU A 315 -8.79 -5.16 -1.91
N TRP A 316 -7.76 -5.93 -2.23
CA TRP A 316 -6.81 -6.39 -1.25
C TRP A 316 -6.01 -5.24 -0.64
N VAL A 317 -5.48 -4.33 -1.47
CA VAL A 317 -4.66 -3.20 -1.00
C VAL A 317 -5.50 -2.09 -0.37
N TYR A 318 -6.78 -1.95 -0.77
CA TYR A 318 -7.68 -0.94 -0.20
C TYR A 318 -7.80 -1.03 1.32
N GLY A 319 -7.84 -2.24 1.85
CA GLY A 319 -7.91 -2.50 3.29
C GLY A 319 -6.65 -2.16 4.10
N MET A 320 -5.54 -1.76 3.43
CA MET A 320 -4.28 -1.38 4.09
C MET A 320 -4.22 0.10 4.49
N MET A 321 -5.20 0.90 4.09
CA MET A 321 -5.23 2.34 4.36
C MET A 321 -5.86 2.66 5.72
N SER A 322 -5.59 3.85 6.22
CA SER A 322 -6.28 4.39 7.39
C SER A 322 -7.78 4.49 7.14
N PRO A 323 -8.63 4.13 8.11
CA PRO A 323 -10.09 4.28 7.98
C PRO A 323 -10.53 5.72 7.71
N THR A 324 -9.79 6.70 8.24
CA THR A 324 -10.10 8.14 8.11
C THR A 324 -9.51 8.78 6.86
N ALA A 325 -8.75 8.04 6.04
CA ALA A 325 -8.21 8.59 4.80
C ALA A 325 -9.34 9.08 3.87
N PRO A 326 -9.18 10.25 3.20
CA PRO A 326 -10.17 10.76 2.28
C PRO A 326 -10.54 9.76 1.18
N GLU A 327 -11.82 9.56 0.94
CA GLU A 327 -12.31 8.55 0.00
C GLU A 327 -11.75 8.76 -1.41
N ALA A 328 -11.63 9.99 -1.88
CA ALA A 328 -11.04 10.29 -3.19
C ALA A 328 -9.60 9.76 -3.32
N ASN A 329 -8.82 9.82 -2.22
CA ASN A 329 -7.44 9.31 -2.19
C ASN A 329 -7.42 7.78 -2.13
N LYS A 330 -8.34 7.15 -1.40
CA LYS A 330 -8.51 5.70 -1.39
C LYS A 330 -8.91 5.18 -2.78
N GLN A 331 -9.80 5.88 -3.47
CA GLN A 331 -10.20 5.56 -4.84
C GLN A 331 -9.04 5.71 -5.85
N LEU A 332 -8.12 6.65 -5.65
CA LEU A 332 -6.92 6.75 -6.47
C LEU A 332 -6.04 5.49 -6.33
N ILE A 333 -5.86 4.98 -5.10
CA ILE A 333 -5.15 3.72 -4.87
C ILE A 333 -5.88 2.57 -5.58
N TRP A 334 -7.19 2.45 -5.38
CA TRP A 334 -8.00 1.44 -6.05
C TRP A 334 -7.80 1.47 -7.57
N HIS A 335 -7.88 2.68 -8.16
CA HIS A 335 -7.72 2.88 -9.60
C HIS A 335 -6.33 2.47 -10.11
N THR A 336 -5.25 2.85 -9.42
CA THR A 336 -3.89 2.49 -9.86
C THR A 336 -3.66 0.99 -9.84
N TYR A 337 -4.19 0.27 -8.85
CA TYR A 337 -4.08 -1.18 -8.75
C TYR A 337 -5.01 -1.94 -9.69
N SER A 338 -6.14 -1.36 -10.08
CA SER A 338 -7.02 -1.91 -11.11
C SER A 338 -6.44 -1.80 -12.52
N ALA A 339 -5.65 -0.76 -12.79
CA ALA A 339 -5.17 -0.40 -14.12
C ALA A 339 -3.87 -1.11 -14.56
N GLN A 340 -3.42 -2.13 -13.83
CA GLN A 340 -2.13 -2.76 -14.09
C GLN A 340 -2.19 -3.84 -15.16
N ALA A 341 -1.09 -3.97 -15.90
CA ALA A 341 -0.91 -5.09 -16.81
C ALA A 341 -0.78 -6.41 -16.02
N TYR A 342 -1.34 -7.48 -16.58
CA TYR A 342 -1.27 -8.81 -15.99
C TYR A 342 0.16 -9.24 -15.69
N GLY A 343 0.38 -9.74 -14.48
CA GLY A 343 1.67 -10.26 -14.03
C GLY A 343 2.64 -9.21 -13.45
N ILE A 344 2.37 -7.91 -13.61
CA ILE A 344 3.24 -6.83 -13.08
C ILE A 344 3.24 -6.85 -11.55
N PHE A 345 2.09 -6.66 -10.92
CA PHE A 345 1.98 -6.67 -9.46
C PHE A 345 2.53 -7.96 -8.83
N HIS A 346 2.23 -9.07 -9.48
CA HIS A 346 2.66 -10.38 -9.02
C HIS A 346 4.20 -10.53 -9.03
N GLY A 347 4.88 -10.12 -10.13
CA GLY A 347 6.35 -10.18 -10.20
C GLY A 347 7.03 -9.24 -9.21
N ASP A 348 6.42 -8.09 -8.91
CA ASP A 348 6.87 -7.19 -7.85
C ASP A 348 6.72 -7.82 -6.47
N LEU A 349 5.60 -8.50 -6.22
CA LEU A 349 5.37 -9.20 -4.97
C LEU A 349 6.33 -10.39 -4.77
N ASP A 350 6.79 -11.05 -5.84
CA ASP A 350 7.81 -12.09 -5.74
C ASP A 350 9.14 -11.52 -5.21
N PHE A 351 9.48 -10.29 -5.60
CA PHE A 351 10.62 -9.56 -5.03
C PHE A 351 10.37 -9.17 -3.57
N TYR A 352 9.20 -8.60 -3.27
CA TYR A 352 8.86 -8.07 -1.95
C TYR A 352 8.75 -9.17 -0.89
N PHE A 353 8.15 -10.33 -1.24
CA PHE A 353 7.95 -11.45 -0.32
C PHE A 353 8.99 -12.54 -0.54
N GLY A 354 10.20 -12.31 -0.07
CA GLY A 354 11.30 -13.26 -0.05
C GLY A 354 12.32 -13.14 -1.18
N GLY A 355 12.02 -12.39 -2.24
CA GLY A 355 12.97 -12.15 -3.32
C GLY A 355 14.12 -11.23 -2.93
N TRP A 356 13.93 -10.37 -1.92
CA TRP A 356 14.98 -9.56 -1.32
C TRP A 356 15.18 -9.93 0.15
N ASP A 357 16.44 -10.11 0.56
CA ASP A 357 16.83 -10.42 1.94
C ASP A 357 17.98 -9.52 2.39
N GLY A 358 17.66 -8.58 3.26
CA GLY A 358 18.61 -7.65 3.87
C GLY A 358 19.14 -8.05 5.23
N ARG A 359 18.68 -9.17 5.82
CA ARG A 359 18.93 -9.54 7.23
C ARG A 359 20.39 -9.60 7.64
N SER A 360 21.26 -10.06 6.75
CA SER A 360 22.71 -10.13 6.98
C SER A 360 23.46 -8.87 6.54
N ARG A 361 22.77 -7.89 5.94
CA ARG A 361 23.39 -6.77 5.20
C ARG A 361 23.06 -5.40 5.78
N VAL A 362 21.86 -5.21 6.34
CA VAL A 362 21.41 -3.87 6.79
C VAL A 362 22.30 -3.28 7.90
N ALA A 363 22.90 -4.12 8.74
CA ALA A 363 23.83 -3.65 9.76
C ALA A 363 25.12 -3.03 9.20
N SER A 364 25.45 -3.27 7.94
CA SER A 364 26.61 -2.70 7.25
C SER A 364 26.35 -1.34 6.57
N ILE A 365 25.13 -0.80 6.67
CA ILE A 365 24.76 0.48 6.07
C ILE A 365 25.60 1.61 6.72
N ASP A 366 26.29 2.37 5.89
CA ASP A 366 27.09 3.53 6.29
C ASP A 366 26.19 4.76 6.47
N THR A 367 25.52 4.84 7.63
CA THR A 367 24.57 5.91 7.93
C THR A 367 25.22 7.29 8.12
N GLN A 368 26.51 7.38 8.26
CA GLN A 368 27.22 8.67 8.25
C GLN A 368 27.25 9.28 6.86
N ASN A 369 27.43 8.48 5.82
CA ASN A 369 27.45 8.93 4.42
C ASN A 369 26.11 8.81 3.72
N CYS A 370 25.25 7.88 4.17
CA CYS A 370 23.89 7.64 3.67
C CYS A 370 22.93 7.42 4.84
N PRO A 371 22.51 8.48 5.55
CA PRO A 371 21.55 8.38 6.65
C PRO A 371 20.26 7.68 6.21
N VAL A 372 19.69 6.87 7.12
CA VAL A 372 18.44 6.15 6.93
C VAL A 372 17.41 6.65 7.94
N TYR A 373 16.28 7.13 7.45
CA TYR A 373 15.15 7.56 8.28
C TYR A 373 13.91 6.79 7.85
N MET A 374 13.49 5.81 8.63
CA MET A 374 12.36 4.92 8.34
C MET A 374 11.05 5.50 8.88
N LEU A 375 10.00 5.42 8.09
CA LEU A 375 8.65 5.87 8.46
C LEU A 375 7.65 4.75 8.19
N THR A 376 6.73 4.49 9.13
CA THR A 376 5.72 3.44 8.98
C THR A 376 4.38 3.91 9.50
N GLY A 377 3.32 3.74 8.71
CA GLY A 377 1.96 4.08 9.09
C GLY A 377 1.43 3.15 10.19
N GLU A 378 0.70 3.72 11.15
CA GLU A 378 0.10 3.00 12.28
C GLU A 378 -0.85 1.88 11.83
N TYR A 379 -1.57 2.11 10.72
CA TYR A 379 -2.55 1.18 10.16
C TYR A 379 -1.96 0.15 9.18
N ASP A 380 -0.65 0.18 8.96
CA ASP A 380 -0.01 -0.81 8.08
C ASP A 380 0.08 -2.19 8.73
N TRP A 381 -0.78 -3.11 8.30
CA TRP A 381 -0.74 -4.50 8.73
C TRP A 381 0.14 -5.40 7.84
N SER A 382 0.62 -4.90 6.69
CA SER A 382 1.53 -5.63 5.80
C SER A 382 2.98 -5.57 6.31
N ASN A 383 3.44 -4.37 6.64
CA ASN A 383 4.74 -4.14 7.27
C ASN A 383 4.55 -3.24 8.48
N THR A 384 4.37 -3.84 9.64
CA THR A 384 3.98 -3.11 10.85
C THR A 384 5.07 -2.18 11.37
N PRO A 385 4.72 -1.15 12.18
CA PRO A 385 5.70 -0.30 12.84
C PRO A 385 6.75 -1.09 13.61
N GLU A 386 6.37 -2.19 14.28
CA GLU A 386 7.29 -3.04 15.03
C GLU A 386 8.29 -3.77 14.11
N MET A 387 7.90 -4.16 12.92
CA MET A 387 8.81 -4.78 11.94
C MET A 387 9.84 -3.79 11.44
N SER A 388 9.42 -2.57 11.13
CA SER A 388 10.32 -1.47 10.74
C SER A 388 11.24 -1.06 11.88
N GLN A 389 10.75 -0.96 13.11
CA GLN A 389 11.56 -0.67 14.29
C GLN A 389 12.66 -1.73 14.50
N LYS A 390 12.31 -3.02 14.46
CA LYS A 390 13.28 -4.11 14.54
C LYS A 390 14.36 -4.05 13.46
N THR A 391 14.02 -3.57 12.28
CA THR A 391 14.99 -3.34 11.20
C THR A 391 15.89 -2.15 11.51
N ALA A 392 15.32 -1.02 11.94
CA ALA A 392 16.06 0.18 12.30
C ALA A 392 17.04 -0.07 13.44
N ASP A 393 16.67 -0.86 14.46
CA ASP A 393 17.51 -1.23 15.60
C ASP A 393 18.79 -1.98 15.20
N LYS A 394 18.80 -2.62 14.03
CA LYS A 394 19.98 -3.31 13.47
C LYS A 394 20.89 -2.40 12.67
N ILE A 395 20.43 -1.21 12.29
CA ILE A 395 21.17 -0.26 11.44
C ILE A 395 21.77 0.83 12.34
N PRO A 396 23.08 0.85 12.59
CA PRO A 396 23.68 1.85 13.48
C PRO A 396 23.38 3.29 13.01
N GLY A 397 22.74 4.08 13.86
CA GLY A 397 22.40 5.48 13.54
C GLY A 397 21.17 5.68 12.65
N ALA A 398 20.43 4.64 12.30
CA ALA A 398 19.13 4.81 11.66
C ALA A 398 18.08 5.32 12.68
N VAL A 399 17.08 6.00 12.15
CA VAL A 399 15.91 6.46 12.90
C VAL A 399 14.67 5.76 12.35
N HIS A 400 13.76 5.36 13.23
CA HIS A 400 12.42 4.94 12.85
C HIS A 400 11.38 5.77 13.59
N LYS A 401 10.27 6.08 12.89
CA LYS A 401 9.11 6.76 13.46
C LYS A 401 7.82 6.15 12.92
N SER A 402 6.91 5.80 13.81
CA SER A 402 5.54 5.48 13.44
C SER A 402 4.76 6.76 13.12
N MET A 403 3.91 6.70 12.11
CA MET A 403 3.06 7.81 11.67
C MET A 403 1.61 7.55 12.09
N PRO A 404 1.08 8.29 13.09
CA PRO A 404 -0.31 8.14 13.51
C PRO A 404 -1.30 8.40 12.37
N ASP A 405 -2.43 7.71 12.40
CA ASP A 405 -3.54 7.85 11.44
C ASP A 405 -3.16 7.64 9.96
N LEU A 406 -2.03 7.01 9.67
CA LEU A 406 -1.61 6.68 8.30
C LEU A 406 -1.46 5.17 8.15
N GLY A 407 -1.74 4.67 6.96
CA GLY A 407 -1.61 3.25 6.61
C GLY A 407 -0.43 2.99 5.67
N HIS A 408 -0.63 2.04 4.75
CA HIS A 408 0.40 1.53 3.85
C HIS A 408 0.77 2.50 2.72
N PHE A 409 -0.08 3.47 2.41
CA PHE A 409 0.10 4.40 1.28
C PHE A 409 0.13 5.86 1.74
N PRO A 410 0.96 6.27 2.71
CA PRO A 410 0.85 7.55 3.39
C PRO A 410 0.93 8.75 2.44
N ALA A 411 1.76 8.65 1.39
CA ALA A 411 1.92 9.70 0.40
C ALA A 411 0.68 9.93 -0.47
N THR A 412 -0.17 8.92 -0.63
CA THR A 412 -1.39 8.98 -1.44
C THR A 412 -2.61 9.16 -0.57
N GLU A 413 -2.76 8.31 0.46
CA GLU A 413 -3.97 8.26 1.28
C GLU A 413 -4.20 9.55 2.08
N ASN A 414 -3.13 10.19 2.58
CA ASN A 414 -3.23 11.47 3.25
C ASN A 414 -1.91 12.27 3.17
N PRO A 415 -1.60 12.90 2.03
CA PRO A 415 -0.38 13.69 1.87
C PRO A 415 -0.28 14.84 2.88
N THR A 416 -1.41 15.42 3.34
CA THR A 416 -1.42 16.49 4.34
C THR A 416 -0.84 16.04 5.68
N LYS A 417 -1.20 14.83 6.14
CA LYS A 417 -0.64 14.23 7.36
C LYS A 417 0.79 13.70 7.13
N PHE A 418 1.10 13.21 5.93
CA PHE A 418 2.40 12.62 5.61
C PHE A 418 3.53 13.65 5.44
N VAL A 419 3.28 14.78 4.78
CA VAL A 419 4.32 15.78 4.45
C VAL A 419 5.13 16.25 5.66
N PRO A 420 4.56 16.53 6.84
CA PRO A 420 5.34 16.90 8.02
C PRO A 420 6.40 15.85 8.42
N HIS A 421 6.06 14.57 8.37
CA HIS A 421 6.98 13.45 8.65
C HIS A 421 8.09 13.34 7.60
N LEU A 422 7.73 13.53 6.33
CA LEU A 422 8.70 13.53 5.24
C LEU A 422 9.70 14.69 5.34
N ILE A 423 9.24 15.89 5.70
CA ILE A 423 10.10 17.07 5.93
C ILE A 423 11.08 16.79 7.08
N GLU A 424 10.59 16.25 8.20
CA GLU A 424 11.43 15.87 9.34
C GLU A 424 12.53 14.88 8.94
N ALA A 425 12.19 13.86 8.15
CA ALA A 425 13.16 12.89 7.65
C ALA A 425 14.22 13.53 6.74
N ILE A 426 13.80 14.42 5.84
CA ILE A 426 14.72 15.17 4.96
C ILE A 426 15.67 16.05 5.78
N ASP A 427 15.14 16.77 6.79
CA ASP A 427 15.94 17.64 7.66
C ASP A 427 16.97 16.85 8.46
N HIS A 428 16.58 15.68 8.98
CA HIS A 428 17.49 14.77 9.66
C HIS A 428 18.65 14.34 8.74
N ILE A 429 18.33 13.86 7.53
CA ILE A 429 19.36 13.45 6.56
C ILE A 429 20.31 14.60 6.23
N GLN A 430 19.80 15.80 6.01
CA GLN A 430 20.63 16.99 5.72
C GLN A 430 21.50 17.37 6.90
N LYS A 431 21.00 17.30 8.13
CA LYS A 431 21.72 17.58 9.38
C LYS A 431 22.90 16.62 9.54
N VAL A 432 22.68 15.30 9.55
CA VAL A 432 23.73 14.28 9.73
C VAL A 432 24.84 14.47 8.70
N ARG A 433 24.49 14.73 7.45
CA ARG A 433 25.47 14.97 6.39
C ARG A 433 26.28 16.23 6.59
N SER A 434 25.67 17.33 7.05
CA SER A 434 26.39 18.58 7.30
C SER A 434 27.39 18.45 8.44
N GLU A 435 27.01 17.73 9.49
CA GLU A 435 27.88 17.43 10.65
C GLU A 435 29.08 16.57 10.23
N ASN A 436 28.85 15.52 9.41
CA ASN A 436 29.90 14.66 8.92
C ASN A 436 30.91 15.43 8.01
N LEU A 437 30.43 16.27 7.11
CA LEU A 437 31.29 17.12 6.28
C LEU A 437 32.13 18.13 7.10
N SER A 438 31.59 18.65 8.19
CA SER A 438 32.29 19.55 9.11
C SER A 438 33.39 18.82 9.85
N THR A 439 33.16 17.62 10.32
CA THR A 439 34.14 16.77 11.02
C THR A 439 35.31 16.38 10.10
N MET A 440 35.02 16.02 8.83
CA MET A 440 36.07 15.69 7.86
C MET A 440 36.95 16.89 7.53
N ARG A 441 36.41 18.11 7.49
CA ARG A 441 37.20 19.33 7.25
C ARG A 441 38.12 19.70 8.40
N LEU A 442 37.66 19.47 9.64
CA LEU A 442 38.45 19.71 10.86
C LEU A 442 39.58 18.67 11.00
N GLY A 443 39.33 17.40 10.64
CA GLY A 443 40.34 16.33 10.68
C GLY A 443 41.44 16.46 9.63
N ASN A 444 41.20 17.14 8.50
CA ASN A 444 42.16 17.37 7.44
C ASN A 444 42.95 18.71 7.60
N GLY A 445 42.69 19.44 8.67
CA GLY A 445 43.33 20.75 8.93
C GLY A 445 44.45 20.71 9.99
N THR A 446 44.92 19.51 10.37
CA THR A 446 46.01 19.31 11.36
C THR A 446 47.17 18.50 10.78
N ASP A 447 47.68 18.90 9.60
CA ASP A 447 49.02 18.53 9.08
C ASP A 447 49.75 19.76 8.60
#